data_781f57c8494be6770e7716d2f4ad26b5
#
_entry.id   781f57c8494be6770e7716d2f4ad26b5
#
_cell.length_a   1.000
_cell.length_b   1.000
_cell.length_c   1.000
_cell.angle_alpha   90.00
_cell.angle_beta   90.00
_cell.angle_gamma   90.00
#
_symmetry.space_group_name_H-M   'P 1'
#
loop_
_entity.id
_entity.type
_entity.pdbx_description
1 polymer ?
#
loop_
_entity_poly.entity_id
_entity_poly.type
_entity_poly.pdbx_seq_one_letter_code
_entity_poly.pdbx_strand_id
1 'polypeptide(L)'
;MVRVIAVLVGLSIALPAIAGEMTATEARQFVVGKLFTYTCFDGTRGMARVHDDGSVEGFIQARGIGLTHYGMMPVGTLRADGGRVCASLPRSIVQPCFYLERTNATGFRGSILGLGYAYCDFTLHSG
;
A
#
# COMPACT_ATOMS: atom_id res chain seq x y z
N MET A 1 -48.88 -34.51 -18.98
CA MET A 1 -47.46 -34.51 -18.61
C MET A 1 -47.04 -33.07 -18.44
N VAL A 2 -46.88 -32.61 -17.21
CA VAL A 2 -46.43 -31.26 -16.89
C VAL A 2 -44.93 -31.31 -16.74
N ARG A 3 -44.19 -30.61 -17.62
CA ARG A 3 -42.73 -30.43 -17.49
C ARG A 3 -42.48 -29.24 -16.57
N VAL A 4 -42.03 -29.51 -15.38
CA VAL A 4 -41.53 -28.48 -14.45
C VAL A 4 -40.12 -28.10 -14.90
N ILE A 5 -39.96 -26.90 -15.43
CA ILE A 5 -38.66 -26.31 -15.72
C ILE A 5 -38.19 -25.65 -14.42
N ALA A 6 -37.24 -26.25 -13.75
CA ALA A 6 -36.56 -25.64 -12.61
C ALA A 6 -35.61 -24.57 -13.13
N VAL A 7 -35.97 -23.31 -12.94
CA VAL A 7 -35.06 -22.17 -13.17
C VAL A 7 -34.15 -22.08 -11.97
N LEU A 8 -32.90 -22.52 -12.13
CA LEU A 8 -31.84 -22.27 -11.18
C LEU A 8 -31.42 -20.78 -11.29
N VAL A 9 -31.96 -19.96 -10.42
CA VAL A 9 -31.47 -18.60 -10.22
C VAL A 9 -30.13 -18.69 -9.49
N GLY A 10 -29.03 -18.56 -10.24
CA GLY A 10 -27.70 -18.46 -9.69
C GLY A 10 -27.58 -17.14 -8.91
N LEU A 11 -27.59 -17.22 -7.59
CA LEU A 11 -27.30 -16.09 -6.73
C LEU A 11 -25.79 -15.84 -6.80
N SER A 12 -25.36 -14.89 -7.63
CA SER A 12 -23.99 -14.39 -7.62
C SER A 12 -23.82 -13.57 -6.35
N ILE A 13 -23.28 -14.17 -5.31
CA ILE A 13 -22.88 -13.47 -4.09
C ILE A 13 -21.60 -12.70 -4.45
N ALA A 14 -21.74 -11.41 -4.74
CA ALA A 14 -20.60 -10.52 -4.81
C ALA A 14 -20.03 -10.40 -3.39
N LEU A 15 -18.88 -11.07 -3.14
CA LEU A 15 -18.16 -10.92 -1.90
C LEU A 15 -17.64 -9.47 -1.82
N PRO A 16 -17.97 -8.71 -0.75
CA PRO A 16 -17.39 -7.38 -0.57
C PRO A 16 -15.87 -7.51 -0.51
N ALA A 17 -15.15 -6.54 -1.13
CA ALA A 17 -13.71 -6.46 -0.99
C ALA A 17 -13.39 -6.32 0.50
N ILE A 18 -12.85 -7.39 1.10
CA ILE A 18 -12.60 -7.46 2.54
C ILE A 18 -11.39 -6.56 2.83
N ALA A 19 -11.59 -5.52 3.67
CA ALA A 19 -10.50 -4.83 4.31
C ALA A 19 -9.73 -5.84 5.16
N GLY A 20 -8.39 -5.85 5.07
CA GLY A 20 -7.59 -6.80 5.81
C GLY A 20 -6.11 -6.74 5.46
N GLU A 21 -5.34 -7.59 6.11
CA GLU A 21 -3.91 -7.69 5.91
C GLU A 21 -3.59 -8.10 4.47
N MET A 22 -2.63 -7.39 3.88
CA MET A 22 -2.13 -7.66 2.53
C MET A 22 -0.83 -8.44 2.60
N THR A 23 -0.69 -9.45 1.75
CA THR A 23 0.60 -10.08 1.51
C THR A 23 1.52 -9.14 0.73
N ALA A 24 2.83 -9.39 0.76
CA ALA A 24 3.78 -8.61 -0.03
C ALA A 24 3.47 -8.68 -1.54
N THR A 25 3.02 -9.83 -2.03
CA THR A 25 2.63 -10.01 -3.44
C THR A 25 1.39 -9.18 -3.79
N GLU A 26 0.37 -9.20 -2.96
CA GLU A 26 -0.83 -8.38 -3.16
C GLU A 26 -0.51 -6.88 -3.10
N ALA A 27 0.31 -6.46 -2.15
CA ALA A 27 0.77 -5.08 -2.03
C ALA A 27 1.53 -4.65 -3.29
N ARG A 28 2.44 -5.49 -3.79
CA ARG A 28 3.19 -5.22 -5.01
C ARG A 28 2.27 -5.02 -6.21
N GLN A 29 1.29 -5.87 -6.41
CA GLN A 29 0.31 -5.74 -7.50
C GLN A 29 -0.53 -4.47 -7.37
N PHE A 30 -0.80 -4.06 -6.13
CA PHE A 30 -1.61 -2.87 -5.85
C PHE A 30 -0.84 -1.56 -6.07
N VAL A 31 0.47 -1.52 -5.78
CA VAL A 31 1.25 -0.27 -5.76
C VAL A 31 2.15 -0.05 -6.96
N VAL A 32 2.73 -1.10 -7.55
CA VAL A 32 3.76 -0.95 -8.59
C VAL A 32 3.24 -0.22 -9.81
N GLY A 33 4.00 0.79 -10.25
CA GLY A 33 3.69 1.62 -11.42
C GLY A 33 2.61 2.66 -11.20
N LYS A 34 2.06 2.78 -10.00
CA LYS A 34 0.97 3.71 -9.68
C LYS A 34 1.44 4.85 -8.80
N LEU A 35 0.78 5.98 -8.92
CA LEU A 35 1.01 7.15 -8.08
C LEU A 35 0.11 7.09 -6.85
N PHE A 36 0.69 7.32 -5.67
CA PHE A 36 -0.01 7.40 -4.39
C PHE A 36 0.11 8.76 -3.76
N THR A 37 -0.93 9.19 -3.08
CA THR A 37 -0.81 10.18 -2.03
C THR A 37 -0.75 9.47 -0.69
N TYR A 38 -0.04 10.04 0.27
CA TYR A 38 0.03 9.48 1.61
C TYR A 38 0.00 10.57 2.68
N THR A 39 -0.53 10.20 3.84
CA THR A 39 -0.54 11.02 5.05
C THR A 39 -0.20 10.11 6.22
N CYS A 40 0.79 10.52 7.00
CA CYS A 40 1.27 9.76 8.14
C CYS A 40 0.71 10.29 9.47
N PHE A 41 0.86 9.51 10.51
CA PHE A 41 0.36 9.81 11.86
C PHE A 41 0.89 11.13 12.44
N ASP A 42 2.10 11.56 12.03
CA ASP A 42 2.74 12.80 12.48
C ASP A 42 2.45 14.01 11.59
N GLY A 43 1.55 13.87 10.62
CA GLY A 43 1.21 14.90 9.64
C GLY A 43 2.10 14.94 8.41
N THR A 44 3.15 14.12 8.32
CA THR A 44 3.95 13.96 7.11
C THR A 44 3.04 13.53 5.97
N ARG A 45 3.17 14.17 4.83
CA ARG A 45 2.36 13.89 3.65
C ARG A 45 3.17 14.03 2.38
N GLY A 46 2.69 13.41 1.31
CA GLY A 46 3.34 13.51 0.03
C GLY A 46 2.69 12.66 -1.04
N MET A 47 3.46 12.47 -2.10
CA MET A 47 3.10 11.63 -3.24
C MET A 47 4.30 10.76 -3.57
N ALA A 48 4.06 9.52 -3.93
CA ALA A 48 5.12 8.59 -4.28
C ALA A 48 4.68 7.63 -5.39
N ARG A 49 5.66 7.21 -6.19
CA ARG A 49 5.52 6.14 -7.16
C ARG A 49 6.54 5.06 -6.84
N VAL A 50 6.06 3.84 -6.73
CA VAL A 50 6.91 2.66 -6.53
C VAL A 50 7.10 1.97 -7.88
N HIS A 51 8.35 1.71 -8.24
CA HIS A 51 8.72 0.98 -9.44
C HIS A 51 8.88 -0.51 -9.14
N ASP A 52 8.83 -1.33 -10.18
CA ASP A 52 8.93 -2.79 -10.05
C ASP A 52 10.32 -3.29 -9.59
N ASP A 53 11.34 -2.46 -9.73
CA ASP A 53 12.70 -2.71 -9.24
C ASP A 53 12.89 -2.34 -7.74
N GLY A 54 11.83 -1.89 -7.06
CA GLY A 54 11.86 -1.47 -5.67
C GLY A 54 12.36 -0.05 -5.44
N SER A 55 12.65 0.70 -6.50
CA SER A 55 12.95 2.13 -6.38
C SER A 55 11.66 2.93 -6.11
N VAL A 56 11.81 4.05 -5.45
CA VAL A 56 10.71 4.95 -5.11
C VAL A 56 11.09 6.37 -5.47
N GLU A 57 10.17 7.09 -6.08
CA GLU A 57 10.33 8.53 -6.33
C GLU A 57 9.09 9.28 -5.83
N GLY A 58 9.27 10.51 -5.39
CA GLY A 58 8.15 11.29 -4.95
C GLY A 58 8.49 12.56 -4.21
N PHE A 59 7.47 13.13 -3.63
CA PHE A 59 7.54 14.36 -2.84
C PHE A 59 7.16 14.06 -1.40
N ILE A 60 7.84 14.73 -0.48
CA ILE A 60 7.58 14.64 0.95
C ILE A 60 7.54 16.04 1.58
N GLN A 61 6.55 16.24 2.43
CA GLN A 61 6.46 17.39 3.32
C GLN A 61 6.42 16.87 4.76
N ALA A 62 7.53 17.02 5.46
CA ALA A 62 7.66 16.54 6.83
C ALA A 62 6.67 17.25 7.75
N ARG A 63 5.92 16.48 8.52
CA ARG A 63 4.91 16.96 9.50
C ARG A 63 3.84 17.89 8.92
N GLY A 64 3.69 17.93 7.60
CA GLY A 64 2.77 18.84 6.94
C GLY A 64 3.18 20.32 7.00
N ILE A 65 4.43 20.60 7.34
CA ILE A 65 4.97 21.96 7.55
C ILE A 65 6.18 22.18 6.66
N GLY A 66 6.35 23.39 6.16
CA GLY A 66 7.53 23.79 5.40
C GLY A 66 7.51 23.38 3.95
N LEU A 67 8.70 23.30 3.36
CA LEU A 67 8.86 23.01 1.94
C LEU A 67 8.62 21.53 1.63
N THR A 68 8.06 21.30 0.45
CA THR A 68 7.96 19.97 -0.12
C THR A 68 9.27 19.63 -0.82
N HIS A 69 9.85 18.49 -0.49
CA HIS A 69 11.11 18.01 -1.06
C HIS A 69 10.84 16.85 -2.02
N TYR A 70 11.53 16.90 -3.17
CA TYR A 70 11.58 15.75 -4.07
C TYR A 70 12.69 14.80 -3.63
N GLY A 71 12.40 13.49 -3.71
CA GLY A 71 13.37 12.47 -3.38
C GLY A 71 13.26 11.24 -4.27
N MET A 72 14.39 10.56 -4.45
CA MET A 72 14.47 9.25 -5.08
C MET A 72 15.19 8.29 -4.15
N MET A 73 14.61 7.10 -3.99
CA MET A 73 15.25 5.99 -3.31
C MET A 73 15.68 4.95 -4.34
N PRO A 74 16.89 4.37 -4.20
CA PRO A 74 17.49 3.51 -5.22
C PRO A 74 16.73 2.19 -5.40
N VAL A 75 17.08 1.48 -6.46
CA VAL A 75 16.66 0.10 -6.72
C VAL A 75 16.88 -0.78 -5.49
N GLY A 76 15.91 -1.61 -5.15
CA GLY A 76 15.98 -2.50 -4.00
C GLY A 76 15.69 -1.84 -2.64
N THR A 77 15.30 -0.57 -2.62
CA THR A 77 14.89 0.09 -1.37
C THR A 77 13.70 -0.61 -0.72
N LEU A 78 12.68 -0.93 -1.51
CA LEU A 78 11.56 -1.74 -1.05
C LEU A 78 11.73 -3.18 -1.53
N ARG A 79 11.60 -4.12 -0.61
CA ARG A 79 11.73 -5.55 -0.89
C ARG A 79 10.69 -6.36 -0.12
N ALA A 80 10.29 -7.47 -0.71
CA ALA A 80 9.46 -8.45 -0.01
C ALA A 80 10.34 -9.38 0.82
N ASP A 81 9.95 -9.63 2.06
CA ASP A 81 10.63 -10.54 2.97
C ASP A 81 9.59 -11.31 3.80
N GLY A 82 9.43 -12.61 3.51
CA GLY A 82 8.54 -13.49 4.27
C GLY A 82 7.09 -13.03 4.35
N GLY A 83 6.54 -12.44 3.29
CA GLY A 83 5.17 -11.91 3.25
C GLY A 83 5.04 -10.46 3.74
N ARG A 84 6.14 -9.83 4.12
CA ARG A 84 6.20 -8.43 4.57
C ARG A 84 6.90 -7.59 3.52
N VAL A 85 6.70 -6.28 3.61
CA VAL A 85 7.48 -5.31 2.85
C VAL A 85 8.46 -4.63 3.80
N CYS A 86 9.72 -4.68 3.45
CA CYS A 86 10.80 -4.07 4.23
C CYS A 86 11.50 -2.99 3.40
N ALA A 87 12.00 -1.97 4.07
CA ALA A 87 12.75 -0.89 3.45
C ALA A 87 14.23 -0.99 3.83
N SER A 88 15.11 -0.97 2.83
CA SER A 88 16.55 -0.84 3.00
C SER A 88 16.93 0.62 2.82
N LEU A 89 17.06 1.35 3.92
CA LEU A 89 17.38 2.78 3.88
C LEU A 89 18.88 2.99 3.78
N PRO A 90 19.36 3.90 2.89
CA PRO A 90 20.77 4.22 2.80
C PRO A 90 21.32 4.74 4.13
N ARG A 91 22.50 4.29 4.52
CA ARG A 91 23.21 4.71 5.75
C ARG A 91 22.49 4.35 7.05
N SER A 92 21.50 3.50 7.02
CA SER A 92 20.82 3.01 8.20
C SER A 92 21.12 1.53 8.42
N ILE A 93 21.45 1.17 9.66
CA ILE A 93 21.53 -0.23 10.07
C ILE A 93 20.17 -0.83 10.38
N VAL A 94 19.16 0.03 10.52
CA VAL A 94 17.78 -0.38 10.75
C VAL A 94 17.08 -0.53 9.41
N GLN A 95 16.51 -1.71 9.20
CA GLN A 95 15.71 -2.02 8.02
C GLN A 95 14.28 -2.26 8.46
N PRO A 96 13.44 -1.21 8.50
CA PRO A 96 12.07 -1.36 8.97
C PRO A 96 11.26 -2.24 8.04
N CYS A 97 10.44 -3.09 8.61
CA CYS A 97 9.42 -3.84 7.90
C CYS A 97 8.04 -3.30 8.26
N PHE A 98 7.11 -3.42 7.33
CA PHE A 98 5.80 -2.84 7.44
C PHE A 98 4.72 -3.91 7.36
N TYR A 99 3.69 -3.77 8.20
CA TYR A 99 2.40 -4.39 7.99
C TYR A 99 1.60 -3.55 7.01
N LEU A 100 0.99 -4.21 6.06
CA LEU A 100 0.13 -3.57 5.08
C LEU A 100 -1.29 -4.07 5.29
N GLU A 101 -2.20 -3.13 5.44
CA GLU A 101 -3.61 -3.40 5.65
C GLU A 101 -4.43 -2.63 4.63
N ARG A 102 -5.26 -3.35 3.88
CA ARG A 102 -6.18 -2.72 2.94
C ARG A 102 -7.31 -2.04 3.68
N THR A 103 -7.48 -0.75 3.45
CA THR A 103 -8.52 0.04 4.11
C THR A 103 -9.77 0.18 3.26
N ASN A 104 -9.62 0.23 1.93
CA ASN A 104 -10.72 0.28 0.97
C ASN A 104 -10.22 -0.10 -0.43
N ALA A 105 -11.05 0.05 -1.46
CA ALA A 105 -10.70 -0.33 -2.83
C ALA A 105 -9.50 0.44 -3.41
N THR A 106 -9.20 1.63 -2.91
CA THR A 106 -8.14 2.52 -3.41
C THR A 106 -7.08 2.86 -2.37
N GLY A 107 -7.16 2.32 -1.18
CA GLY A 107 -6.29 2.68 -0.08
C GLY A 107 -5.79 1.51 0.74
N PHE A 108 -4.66 1.74 1.39
CA PHE A 108 -4.11 0.84 2.39
C PHE A 108 -3.35 1.64 3.46
N ARG A 109 -3.13 0.98 4.59
CA ARG A 109 -2.32 1.51 5.69
C ARG A 109 -1.05 0.70 5.82
N GLY A 110 0.08 1.38 5.88
CA GLY A 110 1.36 0.78 6.24
C GLY A 110 1.75 1.16 7.65
N SER A 111 2.00 0.17 8.51
CA SER A 111 2.41 0.38 9.90
C SER A 111 3.78 -0.23 10.14
N ILE A 112 4.63 0.45 10.89
CA ILE A 112 5.94 -0.09 11.25
C ILE A 112 5.75 -1.21 12.27
N LEU A 113 6.38 -2.36 12.01
CA LEU A 113 6.37 -3.52 12.90
C LEU A 113 6.86 -3.16 14.30
N GLY A 114 6.07 -3.51 15.31
CA GLY A 114 6.37 -3.22 16.70
C GLY A 114 6.04 -1.80 17.17
N LEU A 115 5.64 -0.92 16.26
CA LEU A 115 5.24 0.46 16.54
C LEU A 115 3.84 0.72 15.95
N GLY A 116 2.81 0.14 16.54
CA GLY A 116 1.45 0.20 16.03
C GLY A 116 0.86 1.61 15.89
N TYR A 117 1.44 2.61 16.54
CA TYR A 117 1.05 4.02 16.40
C TYR A 117 1.74 4.71 15.21
N ALA A 118 2.79 4.14 14.66
CA ALA A 118 3.54 4.73 13.55
C ALA A 118 3.04 4.16 12.22
N TYR A 119 2.20 4.90 11.56
CA TYR A 119 1.57 4.49 10.30
C TYR A 119 1.46 5.62 9.29
N CYS A 120 1.31 5.23 8.04
CA CYS A 120 0.90 6.11 6.96
C CYS A 120 -0.30 5.50 6.23
N ASP A 121 -1.24 6.35 5.86
CA ASP A 121 -2.36 5.98 5.00
C ASP A 121 -2.05 6.36 3.56
N PHE A 122 -2.18 5.40 2.66
CA PHE A 122 -1.90 5.54 1.24
C PHE A 122 -3.18 5.45 0.44
N THR A 123 -3.32 6.35 -0.52
CA THR A 123 -4.46 6.36 -1.43
C THR A 123 -3.96 6.40 -2.87
N LEU A 124 -4.49 5.49 -3.70
CA LEU A 124 -4.23 5.51 -5.14
C LEU A 124 -4.72 6.83 -5.74
N HIS A 125 -3.82 7.48 -6.45
CA HIS A 125 -4.19 8.62 -7.27
C HIS A 125 -4.76 8.08 -8.58
N SER A 126 -6.03 8.41 -8.86
CA SER A 126 -6.66 8.06 -10.13
C SER A 126 -6.09 8.93 -11.25
N GLY A 127 -5.45 8.30 -12.18
CA GLY A 127 -4.89 9.03 -13.31
C GLY A 127 -4.34 8.11 -14.37
#